data_734d44768b6514e93bc5bf87e4c7da43
#
_entry.id   734d44768b6514e93bc5bf87e4c7da43
#
_cell.length_a   1.000
_cell.length_b   1.000
_cell.length_c   1.000
_cell.angle_alpha   90.00
_cell.angle_beta   90.00
_cell.angle_gamma   90.00
#
_symmetry.space_group_name_H-M   'P 1'
#
loop_
_entity.id
_entity.type
_entity.pdbx_description
1 polymer ?
#
loop_
_entity_poly.entity_id
_entity_poly.type
_entity_poly.pdbx_seq_one_letter_code
_entity_poly.pdbx_strand_id
1 'polypeptide(L)'
;MDKEKIKKIFGLVLVDHNIEEFFKHCTDDFKLILHPKHIAAGIYDKKNIHKLFEHLGKSFPNWSEAIEKVYHDKEERVFITISRGKSSTISDLWDVHFLFYNEENKIYRIEERIDTLHLAEGNIGPRI
;
A
#
# COMPACT_ATOMS: atom_id res chain seq x y z
N MET A 1 2.84 0.71 -19.31
CA MET A 1 3.21 1.10 -17.93
C MET A 1 4.57 0.49 -17.60
N ASP A 2 5.48 1.25 -17.01
CA ASP A 2 6.80 0.78 -16.60
C ASP A 2 7.05 1.00 -15.11
N LYS A 3 8.20 0.51 -14.62
CA LYS A 3 8.55 0.58 -13.19
C LYS A 3 8.65 2.01 -12.67
N GLU A 4 9.23 2.92 -13.46
CA GLU A 4 9.36 4.32 -13.07
C GLU A 4 8.00 5.00 -12.93
N LYS A 5 7.10 4.72 -13.85
CA LYS A 5 5.77 5.29 -13.83
C LYS A 5 4.95 4.79 -12.63
N ILE A 6 4.97 3.48 -12.35
CA ILE A 6 4.23 2.94 -11.20
C ILE A 6 4.79 3.46 -9.88
N LYS A 7 6.11 3.65 -9.80
CA LYS A 7 6.73 4.21 -8.60
C LYS A 7 6.24 5.63 -8.33
N LYS A 8 6.10 6.45 -9.37
CA LYS A 8 5.53 7.80 -9.25
C LYS A 8 4.07 7.77 -8.84
N ILE A 9 3.28 6.91 -9.49
CA ILE A 9 1.84 6.79 -9.22
C ILE A 9 1.59 6.33 -7.78
N PHE A 10 2.26 5.26 -7.37
CA PHE A 10 2.06 4.73 -6.01
C PHE A 10 2.68 5.63 -4.95
N GLY A 11 3.71 6.37 -5.30
CA GLY A 11 4.29 7.42 -4.45
C GLY A 11 3.30 8.51 -4.07
N LEU A 12 2.27 8.74 -4.90
CA LEU A 12 1.21 9.69 -4.55
C LEU A 12 0.51 9.29 -3.25
N VAL A 13 0.37 7.98 -3.00
CA VAL A 13 -0.23 7.47 -1.76
C VAL A 13 0.81 7.38 -0.65
N LEU A 14 1.90 6.68 -0.90
CA LEU A 14 2.87 6.32 0.15
C LEU A 14 3.70 7.50 0.62
N VAL A 15 4.04 8.40 -0.27
CA VAL A 15 4.92 9.55 0.03
C VAL A 15 4.12 10.83 0.21
N ASP A 16 3.23 11.13 -0.73
CA ASP A 16 2.50 12.40 -0.77
C ASP A 16 1.19 12.36 0.01
N HIS A 17 0.71 11.18 0.39
CA HIS A 17 -0.57 10.97 1.08
C HIS A 17 -1.76 11.58 0.31
N ASN A 18 -1.68 11.56 -1.02
CA ASN A 18 -2.69 12.16 -1.90
C ASN A 18 -3.48 11.07 -2.63
N ILE A 19 -4.45 10.48 -1.93
CA ILE A 19 -5.25 9.38 -2.48
C ILE A 19 -6.13 9.83 -3.66
N GLU A 20 -6.61 11.05 -3.64
CA GLU A 20 -7.48 11.56 -4.72
C GLU A 20 -6.72 11.63 -6.05
N GLU A 21 -5.48 12.08 -6.03
CA GLU A 21 -4.65 12.12 -7.23
C GLU A 21 -4.33 10.71 -7.71
N PHE A 22 -4.07 9.79 -6.76
CA PHE A 22 -3.85 8.39 -7.08
C PHE A 22 -5.07 7.76 -7.79
N PHE A 23 -6.28 8.07 -7.35
CA PHE A 23 -7.51 7.52 -7.93
C PHE A 23 -7.69 7.86 -9.41
N LYS A 24 -7.07 8.92 -9.90
CA LYS A 24 -7.10 9.24 -11.34
C LYS A 24 -6.42 8.18 -12.20
N HIS A 25 -5.57 7.35 -11.58
CA HIS A 25 -4.87 6.24 -12.24
C HIS A 25 -5.56 4.89 -12.01
N CYS A 26 -6.71 4.89 -11.36
CA CYS A 26 -7.44 3.68 -10.99
C CYS A 26 -8.75 3.54 -11.74
N THR A 27 -9.25 2.31 -11.81
CA THR A 27 -10.61 2.05 -12.32
C THR A 27 -11.65 2.53 -11.32
N ASP A 28 -12.90 2.68 -11.77
CA ASP A 28 -13.98 3.08 -10.88
C ASP A 28 -14.27 2.05 -9.79
N ASP A 29 -14.07 0.78 -10.10
CA ASP A 29 -14.30 -0.34 -9.19
C ASP A 29 -13.04 -0.79 -8.43
N PHE A 30 -12.06 0.09 -8.32
CA PHE A 30 -10.81 -0.17 -7.60
C PHE A 30 -11.05 -0.75 -6.21
N LYS A 31 -10.22 -1.75 -5.83
CA LYS A 31 -10.23 -2.36 -4.51
C LYS A 31 -8.82 -2.41 -3.91
N LEU A 32 -8.74 -2.10 -2.63
CA LEU A 32 -7.57 -2.37 -1.80
C LEU A 32 -7.90 -3.55 -0.90
N ILE A 33 -7.07 -4.59 -0.94
CA ILE A 33 -7.28 -5.80 -0.15
C ILE A 33 -6.16 -5.90 0.88
N LEU A 34 -6.52 -5.86 2.16
CA LEU A 34 -5.58 -6.10 3.26
C LEU A 34 -5.70 -7.55 3.70
N HIS A 35 -4.55 -8.18 3.91
CA HIS A 35 -4.45 -9.59 4.28
C HIS A 35 -5.38 -9.94 5.46
N PRO A 36 -6.03 -11.13 5.47
CA PRO A 36 -6.97 -11.50 6.55
C PRO A 36 -6.41 -11.43 7.96
N LYS A 37 -5.09 -11.53 8.13
CA LYS A 37 -4.44 -11.40 9.44
C LYS A 37 -3.98 -9.99 9.78
N HIS A 38 -4.18 -9.04 8.87
CA HIS A 38 -3.87 -7.63 9.14
C HIS A 38 -4.82 -7.10 10.22
N ILE A 39 -4.33 -6.17 11.06
CA ILE A 39 -5.17 -5.57 12.11
C ILE A 39 -6.38 -4.81 11.54
N ALA A 40 -6.27 -4.34 10.29
CA ALA A 40 -7.34 -3.68 9.57
C ALA A 40 -7.79 -4.49 8.35
N ALA A 41 -7.79 -5.83 8.48
CA ALA A 41 -8.13 -6.74 7.37
C ALA A 41 -9.47 -6.36 6.74
N GLY A 42 -9.56 -6.52 5.42
CA GLY A 42 -10.79 -6.26 4.70
C GLY A 42 -10.56 -5.88 3.25
N ILE A 43 -11.66 -5.58 2.59
CA ILE A 43 -11.69 -5.10 1.21
C ILE A 43 -12.22 -3.67 1.23
N TYR A 44 -11.42 -2.74 0.72
CA TYR A 44 -11.75 -1.32 0.74
C TYR A 44 -11.89 -0.81 -0.70
N ASP A 45 -12.90 0.03 -0.92
CA ASP A 45 -13.14 0.70 -2.19
C ASP A 45 -12.87 2.21 -2.06
N LYS A 46 -13.11 2.97 -3.13
CA LYS A 46 -12.91 4.42 -3.13
C LYS A 46 -13.78 5.14 -2.11
N LYS A 47 -14.90 4.56 -1.70
CA LYS A 47 -15.84 5.20 -0.76
C LYS A 47 -15.40 5.05 0.68
N ASN A 48 -14.88 3.88 1.05
CA ASN A 48 -14.57 3.59 2.46
C ASN A 48 -13.08 3.63 2.81
N ILE A 49 -12.20 3.79 1.81
CA ILE A 49 -10.76 3.79 2.03
C ILE A 49 -10.29 4.98 2.91
N HIS A 50 -10.99 6.09 2.87
CA HIS A 50 -10.67 7.25 3.70
C HIS A 50 -10.79 6.94 5.20
N LYS A 51 -11.78 6.13 5.57
CA LYS A 51 -11.96 5.69 6.97
C LYS A 51 -10.79 4.82 7.42
N LEU A 52 -10.32 3.95 6.53
CA LEU A 52 -9.13 3.13 6.80
C LEU A 52 -7.91 4.01 7.05
N PHE A 53 -7.64 4.97 6.18
CA PHE A 53 -6.49 5.86 6.32
C PHE A 53 -6.57 6.73 7.57
N GLU A 54 -7.76 7.20 7.91
CA GLU A 54 -7.98 7.95 9.14
C GLU A 54 -7.65 7.09 10.37
N HIS A 55 -8.15 5.85 10.39
CA HIS A 55 -7.88 4.90 11.47
C HIS A 55 -6.38 4.59 11.58
N LEU A 56 -5.73 4.29 10.45
CA LEU A 56 -4.29 3.98 10.44
C LEU A 56 -3.46 5.19 10.86
N GLY A 57 -3.86 6.40 10.44
CA GLY A 57 -3.18 7.63 10.84
C GLY A 57 -3.23 7.90 12.33
N LYS A 58 -4.31 7.51 13.00
CA LYS A 58 -4.42 7.61 14.46
C LYS A 58 -3.58 6.55 15.18
N SER A 59 -3.55 5.33 14.62
CA SER A 59 -2.80 4.21 15.20
C SER A 59 -1.30 4.33 14.97
N PHE A 60 -0.90 4.93 13.85
CA PHE A 60 0.51 5.06 13.44
C PHE A 60 0.82 6.52 13.08
N PRO A 61 0.94 7.40 14.09
CA PRO A 61 1.23 8.80 13.85
C PRO A 61 2.57 9.01 13.13
N ASN A 62 2.62 10.01 12.27
CA ASN A 62 3.81 10.36 11.50
C ASN A 62 4.31 9.22 10.60
N TRP A 63 3.38 8.45 10.03
CA TRP A 63 3.71 7.39 9.10
C TRP A 63 4.41 7.96 7.86
N SER A 64 5.53 7.36 7.50
CA SER A 64 6.20 7.64 6.23
C SER A 64 6.66 6.32 5.63
N GLU A 65 6.60 6.23 4.31
CA GLU A 65 6.93 5.01 3.59
C GLU A 65 7.67 5.36 2.30
N ALA A 66 8.70 4.57 1.97
CA ALA A 66 9.48 4.74 0.75
C ALA A 66 9.51 3.43 -0.03
N ILE A 67 9.30 3.51 -1.33
CA ILE A 67 9.41 2.36 -2.23
C ILE A 67 10.88 2.11 -2.50
N GLU A 68 11.37 0.94 -2.11
CA GLU A 68 12.78 0.56 -2.32
C GLU A 68 12.98 -0.24 -3.59
N LYS A 69 12.00 -1.08 -3.96
CA LYS A 69 12.15 -1.97 -5.10
C LYS A 69 10.82 -2.19 -5.81
N VAL A 70 10.89 -2.32 -7.13
CA VAL A 70 9.73 -2.62 -7.97
C VAL A 70 10.07 -3.78 -8.89
N TYR A 71 9.20 -4.79 -8.90
CA TYR A 71 9.24 -5.89 -9.85
C TYR A 71 8.03 -5.77 -10.77
N HIS A 72 8.18 -6.22 -12.01
CA HIS A 72 7.11 -6.13 -12.99
C HIS A 72 6.92 -7.46 -13.71
N ASP A 73 5.75 -8.05 -13.61
CA ASP A 73 5.31 -9.17 -14.42
C ASP A 73 4.38 -8.63 -15.49
N LYS A 74 4.89 -8.50 -16.73
CA LYS A 74 4.14 -7.92 -17.84
C LYS A 74 3.03 -8.84 -18.33
N GLU A 75 3.24 -10.15 -18.27
CA GLU A 75 2.28 -11.13 -18.71
C GLU A 75 1.04 -11.11 -17.83
N GLU A 76 1.24 -11.11 -16.51
CA GLU A 76 0.15 -11.07 -15.54
C GLU A 76 -0.36 -9.65 -15.25
N ARG A 77 0.28 -8.64 -15.79
CA ARG A 77 -0.03 -7.22 -15.54
C ARG A 77 -0.09 -6.88 -14.06
N VAL A 78 1.00 -7.17 -13.39
CA VAL A 78 1.15 -6.86 -11.97
C VAL A 78 2.52 -6.28 -11.69
N PHE A 79 2.55 -5.25 -10.84
CA PHE A 79 3.77 -4.75 -10.22
C PHE A 79 3.80 -5.21 -8.78
N ILE A 80 4.98 -5.57 -8.31
CA ILE A 80 5.20 -5.92 -6.91
C ILE A 80 6.17 -4.89 -6.36
N THR A 81 5.74 -4.14 -5.36
CA THR A 81 6.58 -3.14 -4.72
C THR A 81 6.98 -3.60 -3.32
N ILE A 82 8.23 -3.36 -2.98
CA ILE A 82 8.74 -3.56 -1.64
C ILE A 82 9.06 -2.17 -1.10
N SER A 83 8.45 -1.82 0.03
CA SER A 83 8.65 -0.53 0.67
C SER A 83 9.01 -0.71 2.13
N ARG A 84 9.56 0.36 2.71
CA ARG A 84 9.86 0.42 4.14
C ARG A 84 9.17 1.63 4.72
N GLY A 85 8.48 1.38 5.82
CA GLY A 85 7.74 2.40 6.52
C GLY A 85 8.15 2.53 7.96
N LYS A 86 7.85 3.68 8.54
CA LYS A 86 8.06 3.96 9.96
C LYS A 86 7.02 4.95 10.44
N SER A 87 6.79 4.94 11.74
CA SER A 87 5.93 5.91 12.42
C SER A 87 6.51 6.21 13.78
N SER A 88 5.83 7.03 14.57
CA SER A 88 6.22 7.28 15.96
C SER A 88 6.14 6.03 16.83
N THR A 89 5.39 5.01 16.41
CA THR A 89 5.19 3.77 17.17
C THR A 89 5.88 2.56 16.58
N ILE A 90 6.36 2.64 15.32
CA ILE A 90 7.06 1.56 14.64
C ILE A 90 8.32 2.13 14.02
N SER A 91 9.50 1.58 14.33
CA SER A 91 10.77 2.09 13.83
C SER A 91 11.09 1.62 12.41
N ASP A 92 10.60 0.45 12.01
CA ASP A 92 10.89 -0.13 10.70
C ASP A 92 9.88 -1.22 10.37
N LEU A 93 9.26 -1.11 9.22
CA LEU A 93 8.28 -2.09 8.76
C LEU A 93 8.46 -2.32 7.27
N TRP A 94 8.62 -3.57 6.87
CA TRP A 94 8.64 -3.97 5.47
C TRP A 94 7.23 -4.23 4.99
N ASP A 95 6.94 -3.76 3.79
CA ASP A 95 5.60 -3.81 3.23
C ASP A 95 5.67 -4.23 1.77
N VAL A 96 4.84 -5.17 1.38
CA VAL A 96 4.79 -5.68 0.01
C VAL A 96 3.40 -5.43 -0.55
N HIS A 97 3.36 -4.76 -1.69
CA HIS A 97 2.11 -4.48 -2.40
C HIS A 97 2.14 -5.11 -3.79
N PHE A 98 1.02 -5.73 -4.16
CA PHE A 98 0.77 -6.23 -5.51
C PHE A 98 -0.22 -5.28 -6.16
N LEU A 99 0.23 -4.59 -7.22
CA LEU A 99 -0.60 -3.61 -7.92
C LEU A 99 -0.99 -4.20 -9.28
N PHE A 100 -2.25 -4.52 -9.46
CA PHE A 100 -2.79 -5.11 -10.68
C PHE A 100 -3.37 -4.02 -11.58
N TYR A 101 -3.02 -4.04 -12.85
CA TYR A 101 -3.50 -3.06 -13.83
C TYR A 101 -4.12 -3.75 -15.03
N ASN A 102 -5.03 -3.06 -15.71
CA ASN A 102 -5.73 -3.57 -16.88
C ASN A 102 -5.05 -3.17 -18.19
N GLU A 103 -5.65 -3.53 -19.32
CA GLU A 103 -5.12 -3.23 -20.65
C GLU A 103 -4.98 -1.74 -20.94
N GLU A 104 -5.74 -0.90 -20.23
CA GLU A 104 -5.70 0.54 -20.35
C GLU A 104 -4.72 1.20 -19.37
N ASN A 105 -3.92 0.38 -18.69
CA ASN A 105 -2.95 0.82 -17.68
C ASN A 105 -3.60 1.51 -16.47
N LYS A 106 -4.83 1.08 -16.12
CA LYS A 106 -5.52 1.55 -14.92
C LYS A 106 -5.41 0.50 -13.82
N ILE A 107 -5.10 0.93 -12.62
CA ILE A 107 -4.98 0.06 -11.46
C ILE A 107 -6.37 -0.30 -10.96
N TYR A 108 -6.69 -1.59 -10.87
CA TYR A 108 -7.99 -2.04 -10.40
C TYR A 108 -7.96 -2.75 -9.06
N ARG A 109 -6.78 -3.18 -8.61
CA ARG A 109 -6.64 -3.89 -7.33
C ARG A 109 -5.24 -3.72 -6.78
N ILE A 110 -5.17 -3.49 -5.48
CA ILE A 110 -3.92 -3.56 -4.72
C ILE A 110 -4.14 -4.57 -3.59
N GLU A 111 -3.19 -5.50 -3.44
CA GLU A 111 -3.14 -6.42 -2.31
C GLU A 111 -1.93 -6.09 -1.48
N GLU A 112 -2.12 -5.87 -0.18
CA GLU A 112 -1.05 -5.57 0.76
C GLU A 112 -0.69 -6.80 1.58
N ARG A 113 0.60 -7.07 1.67
CA ARG A 113 1.17 -8.12 2.50
C ARG A 113 2.18 -7.48 3.45
N ILE A 114 1.89 -7.53 4.75
CA ILE A 114 2.66 -6.83 5.78
C ILE A 114 2.89 -7.78 6.96
N ASP A 115 3.93 -7.51 7.77
CA ASP A 115 4.15 -8.25 9.00
C ASP A 115 3.07 -7.88 10.01
N THR A 116 2.02 -8.70 10.07
CA THR A 116 0.83 -8.42 10.87
C THR A 116 1.10 -8.47 12.37
N LEU A 117 2.03 -9.31 12.81
CA LEU A 117 2.38 -9.35 14.24
C LEU A 117 3.16 -8.10 14.65
N HIS A 118 4.15 -7.71 13.85
CA HIS A 118 4.91 -6.48 14.09
C HIS A 118 3.98 -5.26 14.13
N LEU A 119 3.04 -5.19 13.17
CA LEU A 119 2.09 -4.10 13.10
C LEU A 119 1.16 -4.07 14.32
N ALA A 120 0.64 -5.23 14.73
CA ALA A 120 -0.31 -5.34 15.85
C ALA A 120 0.34 -5.03 17.20
N GLU A 121 1.60 -5.42 17.38
CA GLU A 121 2.34 -5.22 18.63
C GLU A 121 3.06 -3.87 18.69
N GLY A 122 3.01 -3.11 17.60
CA GLY A 122 3.81 -1.91 17.47
C GLY A 122 5.28 -2.26 17.25
N ASN A 123 6.17 -1.33 17.54
CA ASN A 123 7.58 -1.57 17.37
C ASN A 123 8.18 -2.21 18.62
N ILE A 124 8.21 -3.52 18.66
CA ILE A 124 8.79 -4.27 19.76
C ILE A 124 10.21 -4.78 19.46
N GLY A 125 10.79 -4.33 18.35
CA GLY A 125 12.13 -4.69 17.94
C GLY A 125 12.18 -5.79 16.89
N PRO A 126 13.39 -6.17 16.46
CA PRO A 126 13.53 -7.17 15.40
C PRO A 126 13.03 -8.54 15.84
N ARG A 127 12.40 -9.22 14.91
CA ARG A 127 11.88 -10.57 15.10
C ARG A 127 12.83 -11.53 14.39
N ILE A 128 13.32 -12.45 15.16
CA ILE A 128 14.31 -13.41 14.68
C ILE A 128 13.69 -14.79 14.64
#